data_003d42645cd68190c277b98d52455123
#
_entry.id   003d42645cd68190c277b98d52455123
#
_cell.length_a   1.000
_cell.length_b   1.000
_cell.length_c   1.000
_cell.angle_alpha   90.00
_cell.angle_beta   90.00
_cell.angle_gamma   90.00
#
_symmetry.space_group_name_H-M   'P 1'
#
loop_
_entity.id
_entity.type
_entity.pdbx_description
1 polymer ?
#
loop_
_entity_poly.entity_id
_entity_poly.type
_entity_poly.pdbx_seq_one_letter_code
_entity_poly.pdbx_strand_id
1 'polypeptide(L)'
;IVSALIDKAATLFSFANNIEITAEANPNSADMKQMESFHSAGINRLSLGIQSLHNEGLAFLGRAHSVDEACNALEQALTLFDRVSADLIYGLPEQTAAEWQQQLTQIIGFGIQHLSAYQLTIEPGTIFHSRTRAGAILTAEPDHVADLYELTEDIAAAAGLPAYEVSNYAAASNQARHNLTYWQSGNWIAVGPGAHGRITYPHQQKRRHFRLRR
;
A
#
# COMPACT_ATOMS: atom_id res chain seq x y z
N ILE A 1 -20.05 8.92 5.28
CA ILE A 1 -19.87 8.53 3.86
C ILE A 1 -19.44 7.08 3.77
N VAL A 2 -18.33 6.67 4.44
CA VAL A 2 -17.80 5.30 4.36
C VAL A 2 -18.84 4.26 4.78
N SER A 3 -19.48 4.43 5.95
CA SER A 3 -20.56 3.54 6.42
C SER A 3 -21.65 3.38 5.36
N ALA A 4 -22.14 4.49 4.80
CA ALA A 4 -23.21 4.45 3.79
C ALA A 4 -22.79 3.71 2.50
N LEU A 5 -21.50 3.73 2.13
CA LEU A 5 -20.99 2.96 1.00
C LEU A 5 -20.96 1.47 1.32
N ILE A 6 -20.49 1.10 2.50
CA ILE A 6 -20.46 -0.29 2.96
C ILE A 6 -21.86 -0.85 3.08
N ASP A 7 -22.80 -0.11 3.71
CA ASP A 7 -24.19 -0.49 3.84
C ASP A 7 -24.85 -0.69 2.45
N LYS A 8 -24.57 0.23 1.53
CA LYS A 8 -25.09 0.11 0.16
C LYS A 8 -24.52 -1.10 -0.56
N ALA A 9 -23.22 -1.36 -0.42
CA ALA A 9 -22.61 -2.55 -0.99
C ALA A 9 -23.22 -3.83 -0.42
N ALA A 10 -23.47 -3.88 0.89
CA ALA A 10 -24.11 -5.01 1.56
C ALA A 10 -25.55 -5.27 1.10
N THR A 11 -26.26 -4.23 0.62
CA THR A 11 -27.61 -4.43 0.01
C THR A 11 -27.54 -5.02 -1.41
N LEU A 12 -26.40 -4.87 -2.09
CA LEU A 12 -26.23 -5.31 -3.48
C LEU A 12 -25.49 -6.65 -3.59
N PHE A 13 -24.67 -6.96 -2.62
CA PHE A 13 -23.81 -8.15 -2.61
C PHE A 13 -23.91 -8.89 -1.28
N SER A 14 -23.91 -10.20 -1.32
CA SER A 14 -23.77 -11.01 -0.11
C SER A 14 -22.32 -10.97 0.36
N PHE A 15 -22.09 -10.39 1.53
CA PHE A 15 -20.76 -10.36 2.12
C PHE A 15 -20.40 -11.73 2.73
N ALA A 16 -19.17 -12.14 2.54
CA ALA A 16 -18.63 -13.30 3.26
C ALA A 16 -18.53 -12.99 4.75
N ASN A 17 -18.70 -14.00 5.62
CA ASN A 17 -18.62 -13.83 7.07
C ASN A 17 -17.28 -13.25 7.55
N ASN A 18 -16.21 -13.48 6.78
CA ASN A 18 -14.86 -13.02 7.04
C ASN A 18 -14.39 -12.00 5.98
N ILE A 19 -15.29 -11.17 5.49
CA ILE A 19 -14.95 -10.15 4.47
C ILE A 19 -13.80 -9.26 4.96
N GLU A 20 -12.89 -8.95 4.05
CA GLU A 20 -11.87 -7.91 4.26
C GLU A 20 -12.39 -6.59 3.69
N ILE A 21 -12.43 -5.56 4.53
CA ILE A 21 -12.79 -4.21 4.15
C ILE A 21 -11.61 -3.32 4.50
N THR A 22 -10.86 -2.93 3.47
CA THR A 22 -9.62 -2.16 3.61
C THR A 22 -9.86 -0.69 3.32
N ALA A 23 -9.26 0.19 4.12
CA ALA A 23 -9.02 1.58 3.77
C ALA A 23 -7.53 1.83 3.57
N GLU A 24 -7.21 2.64 2.57
CA GLU A 24 -5.87 3.22 2.39
C GLU A 24 -5.90 4.66 2.87
N ALA A 25 -4.92 5.06 3.67
CA ALA A 25 -4.86 6.38 4.26
C ALA A 25 -3.42 6.93 4.29
N ASN A 26 -3.31 8.25 4.25
CA ASN A 26 -2.06 8.93 4.54
C ASN A 26 -2.02 9.32 6.03
N PRO A 27 -0.84 9.33 6.68
CA PRO A 27 -0.71 9.67 8.10
C PRO A 27 -1.36 11.00 8.48
N ASN A 28 -1.22 12.04 7.67
CA ASN A 28 -1.81 13.36 7.92
C ASN A 28 -3.34 13.44 7.79
N SER A 29 -3.96 12.42 7.21
CA SER A 29 -5.42 12.32 7.04
C SER A 29 -6.03 11.18 7.85
N ALA A 30 -5.25 10.54 8.69
CA ALA A 30 -5.65 9.41 9.50
C ALA A 30 -5.34 9.68 10.98
N ASP A 31 -5.96 10.74 11.52
CA ASP A 31 -5.93 10.96 12.96
C ASP A 31 -6.78 9.90 13.70
N MET A 32 -6.60 9.79 15.03
CA MET A 32 -7.28 8.81 15.86
C MET A 32 -8.81 8.84 15.63
N LYS A 33 -9.41 10.02 15.59
CA LYS A 33 -10.86 10.18 15.40
C LYS A 33 -11.33 9.67 14.04
N GLN A 34 -10.54 9.89 12.99
CA GLN A 34 -10.80 9.38 11.66
C GLN A 34 -10.69 7.85 11.63
N MET A 35 -9.65 7.30 12.26
CA MET A 35 -9.44 5.85 12.36
C MET A 35 -10.57 5.17 13.16
N GLU A 36 -11.00 5.74 14.28
CA GLU A 36 -12.17 5.28 15.04
C GLU A 36 -13.44 5.28 14.19
N SER A 37 -13.63 6.32 13.37
CA SER A 37 -14.75 6.41 12.43
C SER A 37 -14.68 5.33 11.35
N PHE A 38 -13.51 5.01 10.84
CA PHE A 38 -13.31 3.93 9.87
C PHE A 38 -13.59 2.57 10.50
N HIS A 39 -13.04 2.30 11.67
CA HIS A 39 -13.26 1.07 12.41
C HIS A 39 -14.75 0.87 12.73
N SER A 40 -15.43 1.92 13.25
CA SER A 40 -16.86 1.90 13.54
C SER A 40 -17.74 1.71 12.29
N ALA A 41 -17.26 2.11 11.11
CA ALA A 41 -17.94 1.90 9.83
C ALA A 41 -17.78 0.46 9.30
N GLY A 42 -16.95 -0.39 9.94
CA GLY A 42 -16.73 -1.78 9.55
C GLY A 42 -15.46 -2.02 8.74
N ILE A 43 -14.57 -1.00 8.60
CA ILE A 43 -13.22 -1.25 8.07
C ILE A 43 -12.46 -2.11 9.07
N ASN A 44 -11.86 -3.20 8.60
CA ASN A 44 -11.13 -4.17 9.43
C ASN A 44 -9.66 -4.35 9.02
N ARG A 45 -9.21 -3.59 8.02
CA ARG A 45 -7.82 -3.49 7.59
C ARG A 45 -7.49 -2.07 7.24
N LEU A 46 -6.35 -1.56 7.70
CA LEU A 46 -5.84 -0.23 7.34
C LEU A 46 -4.47 -0.34 6.67
N SER A 47 -4.28 0.30 5.51
CA SER A 47 -2.99 0.48 4.86
C SER A 47 -2.56 1.93 5.00
N LEU A 48 -1.40 2.15 5.60
CA LEU A 48 -0.86 3.49 5.85
C LEU A 48 0.32 3.80 4.92
N GLY A 49 0.15 4.82 4.11
CA GLY A 49 1.18 5.35 3.22
C GLY A 49 2.27 6.10 3.96
N ILE A 50 3.10 5.39 4.73
CA ILE A 50 4.25 5.91 5.47
C ILE A 50 5.26 6.51 4.51
N GLN A 51 5.56 5.80 3.43
CA GLN A 51 6.43 6.10 2.30
C GLN A 51 7.92 6.16 2.62
N SER A 52 8.34 6.85 3.68
CA SER A 52 9.72 6.90 4.17
C SER A 52 9.77 7.20 5.67
N LEU A 53 10.81 6.70 6.34
CA LEU A 53 11.16 7.07 7.72
C LEU A 53 12.32 8.07 7.79
N HIS A 54 12.54 8.82 6.69
CA HIS A 54 13.43 9.97 6.62
C HIS A 54 12.67 11.19 6.12
N ASN A 55 12.75 12.31 6.83
CA ASN A 55 12.05 13.55 6.45
C ASN A 55 12.48 14.07 5.07
N GLU A 56 13.76 13.89 4.69
CA GLU A 56 14.27 14.23 3.37
C GLU A 56 13.62 13.38 2.27
N GLY A 57 13.46 12.07 2.52
CA GLY A 57 12.76 11.16 1.62
C GLY A 57 11.28 11.53 1.45
N LEU A 58 10.61 11.88 2.55
CA LEU A 58 9.22 12.36 2.51
C LEU A 58 9.10 13.66 1.72
N ALA A 59 10.00 14.62 1.96
CA ALA A 59 10.02 15.88 1.20
C ALA A 59 10.29 15.64 -0.28
N PHE A 60 11.23 14.75 -0.62
CA PHE A 60 11.50 14.35 -2.01
C PHE A 60 10.26 13.77 -2.68
N LEU A 61 9.54 12.88 -2.00
CA LEU A 61 8.31 12.25 -2.47
C LEU A 61 7.09 13.20 -2.46
N GLY A 62 7.27 14.46 -2.02
CA GLY A 62 6.21 15.45 -1.93
C GLY A 62 5.14 15.12 -0.88
N ARG A 63 5.52 14.43 0.18
CA ARG A 63 4.62 14.09 1.29
C ARG A 63 4.53 15.24 2.26
N ALA A 64 3.31 15.47 2.78
CA ALA A 64 3.02 16.59 3.68
C ALA A 64 3.19 16.22 5.18
N HIS A 65 3.34 14.94 5.50
CA HIS A 65 3.55 14.46 6.87
C HIS A 65 5.04 14.32 7.19
N SER A 66 5.37 14.40 8.46
CA SER A 66 6.69 14.12 9.03
C SER A 66 6.82 12.64 9.42
N VAL A 67 8.04 12.19 9.72
CA VAL A 67 8.31 10.85 10.25
C VAL A 67 7.58 10.63 11.58
N ASP A 68 7.58 11.63 12.48
CA ASP A 68 6.91 11.53 13.77
C ASP A 68 5.39 11.36 13.61
N GLU A 69 4.77 12.10 12.68
CA GLU A 69 3.35 11.94 12.37
C GLU A 69 3.06 10.56 11.78
N ALA A 70 3.94 10.05 10.93
CA ALA A 70 3.80 8.72 10.35
C ALA A 70 3.90 7.61 11.41
N CYS A 71 4.89 7.68 12.31
CA CYS A 71 5.06 6.73 13.41
C CYS A 71 3.85 6.78 14.38
N ASN A 72 3.43 7.97 14.78
CA ASN A 72 2.26 8.14 15.65
C ASN A 72 0.98 7.58 15.01
N ALA A 73 0.77 7.82 13.72
CA ALA A 73 -0.39 7.26 13.01
C ALA A 73 -0.34 5.74 12.96
N LEU A 74 0.85 5.14 12.75
CA LEU A 74 1.02 3.69 12.75
C LEU A 74 0.74 3.08 14.13
N GLU A 75 1.27 3.67 15.21
CA GLU A 75 0.99 3.24 16.57
C GLU A 75 -0.51 3.28 16.89
N GLN A 76 -1.19 4.36 16.54
CA GLN A 76 -2.64 4.49 16.71
C GLN A 76 -3.40 3.43 15.89
N ALA A 77 -3.02 3.21 14.63
CA ALA A 77 -3.64 2.19 13.80
C ALA A 77 -3.52 0.79 14.42
N LEU A 78 -2.36 0.44 14.94
CA LEU A 78 -2.10 -0.85 15.59
C LEU A 78 -2.91 -1.07 16.88
N THR A 79 -3.41 0.00 17.51
CA THR A 79 -4.32 -0.14 18.68
C THR A 79 -5.76 -0.39 18.28
N LEU A 80 -6.17 0.01 17.06
CA LEU A 80 -7.56 -0.03 16.61
C LEU A 80 -7.86 -1.17 15.63
N PHE A 81 -6.88 -1.55 14.81
CA PHE A 81 -7.07 -2.53 13.75
C PHE A 81 -6.20 -3.76 13.97
N ASP A 82 -6.81 -4.94 13.85
CA ASP A 82 -6.08 -6.21 13.89
C ASP A 82 -5.16 -6.42 12.69
N ARG A 83 -5.42 -5.71 11.59
CA ARG A 83 -4.70 -5.84 10.32
C ARG A 83 -4.27 -4.48 9.81
N VAL A 84 -2.99 -4.18 10.01
CA VAL A 84 -2.36 -2.93 9.57
C VAL A 84 -1.24 -3.23 8.58
N SER A 85 -1.22 -2.49 7.48
CA SER A 85 -0.13 -2.47 6.50
C SER A 85 0.61 -1.15 6.59
N ALA A 86 1.93 -1.20 6.54
CA ALA A 86 2.76 -0.03 6.31
C ALA A 86 3.31 -0.07 4.88
N ASP A 87 3.14 1.03 4.15
CA ASP A 87 3.60 1.14 2.78
C ASP A 87 4.83 2.05 2.73
N LEU A 88 5.94 1.53 2.21
CA LEU A 88 7.21 2.22 2.02
C LEU A 88 7.59 2.29 0.54
N ILE A 89 8.42 3.29 0.20
CA ILE A 89 9.00 3.44 -1.14
C ILE A 89 10.52 3.41 -1.03
N TYR A 90 11.18 2.57 -1.83
CA TYR A 90 12.63 2.50 -1.93
C TYR A 90 13.12 2.82 -3.36
N GLY A 91 14.44 2.90 -3.52
CA GLY A 91 15.06 3.27 -4.79
C GLY A 91 15.06 4.78 -5.03
N LEU A 92 15.05 5.58 -3.95
CA LEU A 92 15.23 7.03 -4.03
C LEU A 92 16.67 7.34 -4.47
N PRO A 93 16.93 8.50 -5.10
CA PRO A 93 18.29 8.93 -5.41
C PRO A 93 19.16 8.90 -4.16
N GLU A 94 20.38 8.42 -4.30
CA GLU A 94 21.40 8.36 -3.23
C GLU A 94 21.02 7.55 -1.99
N GLN A 95 19.86 6.89 -1.97
CA GLN A 95 19.46 6.01 -0.88
C GLN A 95 20.45 4.85 -0.73
N THR A 96 21.06 4.71 0.43
CA THR A 96 21.99 3.61 0.71
C THR A 96 21.28 2.37 1.23
N ALA A 97 21.93 1.19 1.08
CA ALA A 97 21.42 -0.07 1.64
C ALA A 97 21.30 -0.01 3.18
N ALA A 98 22.23 0.70 3.85
CA ALA A 98 22.22 0.84 5.31
C ALA A 98 20.99 1.66 5.79
N GLU A 99 20.67 2.77 5.11
CA GLU A 99 19.50 3.58 5.42
C GLU A 99 18.21 2.79 5.17
N TRP A 100 18.15 2.04 4.08
CA TRP A 100 17.00 1.22 3.78
C TRP A 100 16.80 0.10 4.80
N GLN A 101 17.88 -0.60 5.17
CA GLN A 101 17.86 -1.59 6.25
C GLN A 101 17.37 -1.02 7.56
N GLN A 102 17.82 0.18 7.93
CA GLN A 102 17.39 0.86 9.15
C GLN A 102 15.87 1.14 9.11
N GLN A 103 15.35 1.65 7.99
CA GLN A 103 13.92 1.93 7.83
C GLN A 103 13.09 0.64 7.93
N LEU A 104 13.51 -0.45 7.26
CA LEU A 104 12.84 -1.74 7.34
C LEU A 104 12.83 -2.29 8.76
N THR A 105 13.97 -2.25 9.44
CA THR A 105 14.08 -2.72 10.82
C THR A 105 13.20 -1.92 11.75
N GLN A 106 13.15 -0.61 11.59
CA GLN A 106 12.31 0.28 12.39
C GLN A 106 10.83 0.01 12.16
N ILE A 107 10.38 -0.06 10.90
CA ILE A 107 8.95 -0.25 10.59
C ILE A 107 8.45 -1.63 11.04
N ILE A 108 9.25 -2.67 10.87
CA ILE A 108 8.93 -4.03 11.33
C ILE A 108 8.89 -4.09 12.85
N GLY A 109 9.76 -3.32 13.52
CA GLY A 109 9.82 -3.20 14.99
C GLY A 109 8.53 -2.69 15.63
N PHE A 110 7.64 -2.02 14.90
CA PHE A 110 6.30 -1.68 15.38
C PHE A 110 5.37 -2.89 15.53
N GLY A 111 5.77 -4.07 15.03
CA GLY A 111 4.96 -5.28 15.10
C GLY A 111 3.89 -5.39 14.02
N ILE A 112 4.06 -4.70 12.89
CA ILE A 112 3.19 -4.84 11.72
C ILE A 112 3.19 -6.29 11.23
N GLN A 113 2.09 -6.71 10.64
CA GLN A 113 1.94 -8.04 10.06
C GLN A 113 1.86 -8.04 8.54
N HIS A 114 1.97 -6.87 7.94
CA HIS A 114 2.01 -6.68 6.50
C HIS A 114 2.85 -5.44 6.16
N LEU A 115 3.73 -5.60 5.20
CA LEU A 115 4.56 -4.53 4.63
C LEU A 115 4.34 -4.48 3.12
N SER A 116 4.12 -3.30 2.59
CA SER A 116 4.25 -3.03 1.15
C SER A 116 5.53 -2.22 0.93
N ALA A 117 6.47 -2.75 0.16
CA ALA A 117 7.70 -2.05 -0.21
C ALA A 117 7.72 -1.87 -1.73
N TYR A 118 7.46 -0.65 -2.16
CA TYR A 118 7.37 -0.33 -3.58
C TYR A 118 8.66 0.31 -4.08
N GLN A 119 9.15 -0.18 -5.20
CA GLN A 119 10.19 0.51 -5.94
C GLN A 119 9.64 1.84 -6.48
N LEU A 120 10.42 2.93 -6.33
CA LEU A 120 10.05 4.21 -6.94
C LEU A 120 9.98 4.10 -8.46
N THR A 121 8.80 4.30 -9.01
CA THR A 121 8.53 4.27 -10.44
C THR A 121 8.10 5.65 -10.94
N ILE A 122 8.64 6.06 -12.08
CA ILE A 122 8.31 7.36 -12.70
C ILE A 122 7.16 7.19 -13.67
N GLU A 123 5.95 7.52 -13.23
CA GLU A 123 4.74 7.37 -14.03
C GLU A 123 4.57 8.54 -15.02
N PRO A 124 4.17 8.25 -16.28
CA PRO A 124 3.87 9.26 -17.28
C PRO A 124 2.82 10.28 -16.81
N GLY A 125 3.02 11.56 -17.13
CA GLY A 125 2.09 12.63 -16.76
C GLY A 125 2.27 13.18 -15.34
N THR A 126 3.25 12.70 -14.58
CA THR A 126 3.58 13.23 -13.25
C THR A 126 4.63 14.36 -13.33
N ILE A 127 4.78 15.09 -12.23
CA ILE A 127 5.87 16.07 -12.07
C ILE A 127 7.24 15.38 -12.19
N PHE A 128 7.39 14.18 -11.61
CA PHE A 128 8.63 13.40 -11.70
C PHE A 128 8.95 13.05 -13.15
N HIS A 129 7.98 12.61 -13.93
CA HIS A 129 8.18 12.35 -15.36
C HIS A 129 8.66 13.60 -16.12
N SER A 130 8.08 14.77 -15.84
CA SER A 130 8.51 16.01 -16.46
C SER A 130 9.94 16.40 -16.08
N ARG A 131 10.32 16.24 -14.82
CA ARG A 131 11.67 16.50 -14.31
C ARG A 131 12.69 15.52 -14.89
N THR A 132 12.36 14.23 -14.99
CA THR A 132 13.24 13.23 -15.61
C THR A 132 13.47 13.54 -17.09
N ARG A 133 12.43 13.95 -17.82
CA ARG A 133 12.59 14.40 -19.21
C ARG A 133 13.46 15.67 -19.34
N ALA A 134 13.54 16.47 -18.31
CA ALA A 134 14.44 17.62 -18.23
C ALA A 134 15.87 17.26 -17.77
N GLY A 135 16.17 15.96 -17.61
CA GLY A 135 17.50 15.45 -17.25
C GLY A 135 17.75 15.26 -15.77
N ALA A 136 16.73 15.38 -14.90
CA ALA A 136 16.91 15.09 -13.48
C ALA A 136 16.99 13.57 -13.23
N ILE A 137 17.96 13.16 -12.40
CA ILE A 137 18.06 11.78 -11.87
C ILE A 137 17.16 11.70 -10.64
N LEU A 138 16.09 10.92 -10.72
CA LEU A 138 15.06 10.83 -9.67
C LEU A 138 14.88 9.42 -9.11
N THR A 139 15.71 8.47 -9.53
CA THR A 139 15.72 7.09 -9.02
C THR A 139 17.18 6.66 -8.80
N ALA A 140 17.39 5.71 -7.92
CA ALA A 140 18.67 5.03 -7.82
C ALA A 140 18.99 4.23 -9.09
N GLU A 141 20.26 3.83 -9.24
CA GLU A 141 20.71 3.00 -10.36
C GLU A 141 20.04 1.60 -10.31
N PRO A 142 19.71 0.98 -11.46
CA PRO A 142 18.96 -0.26 -11.51
C PRO A 142 19.58 -1.42 -10.72
N ASP A 143 20.90 -1.59 -10.78
CA ASP A 143 21.58 -2.66 -10.05
C ASP A 143 21.49 -2.44 -8.53
N HIS A 144 21.64 -1.20 -8.08
CA HIS A 144 21.44 -0.87 -6.67
C HIS A 144 19.99 -1.07 -6.20
N VAL A 145 19.02 -0.77 -7.05
CA VAL A 145 17.60 -1.04 -6.75
C VAL A 145 17.35 -2.55 -6.60
N ALA A 146 18.01 -3.38 -7.41
CA ALA A 146 17.93 -4.83 -7.26
C ALA A 146 18.51 -5.29 -5.92
N ASP A 147 19.66 -4.74 -5.49
CA ASP A 147 20.26 -5.02 -4.18
C ASP A 147 19.29 -4.63 -3.04
N LEU A 148 18.61 -3.49 -3.15
CA LEU A 148 17.63 -3.04 -2.15
C LEU A 148 16.39 -3.96 -2.11
N TYR A 149 15.99 -4.51 -3.25
CA TYR A 149 14.91 -5.49 -3.33
C TYR A 149 15.30 -6.79 -2.60
N GLU A 150 16.45 -7.36 -2.91
CA GLU A 150 16.96 -8.58 -2.24
C GLU A 150 17.10 -8.36 -0.73
N LEU A 151 17.65 -7.23 -0.31
CA LEU A 151 17.74 -6.84 1.09
C LEU A 151 16.36 -6.77 1.77
N THR A 152 15.34 -6.30 1.05
CA THR A 152 13.96 -6.25 1.58
C THR A 152 13.42 -7.66 1.81
N GLU A 153 13.61 -8.57 0.85
CA GLU A 153 13.18 -9.96 0.97
C GLU A 153 13.83 -10.65 2.16
N ASP A 154 15.14 -10.49 2.32
CA ASP A 154 15.91 -11.11 3.40
C ASP A 154 15.44 -10.61 4.79
N ILE A 155 15.32 -9.30 4.95
CA ILE A 155 14.92 -8.70 6.24
C ILE A 155 13.46 -9.04 6.57
N ALA A 156 12.56 -8.92 5.61
CA ALA A 156 11.16 -9.22 5.83
C ALA A 156 10.94 -10.72 6.14
N ALA A 157 11.60 -11.62 5.39
CA ALA A 157 11.52 -13.06 5.63
C ALA A 157 12.09 -13.43 7.01
N ALA A 158 13.23 -12.87 7.42
CA ALA A 158 13.82 -13.09 8.74
C ALA A 158 12.89 -12.61 9.88
N ALA A 159 12.07 -11.61 9.63
CA ALA A 159 11.08 -11.09 10.57
C ALA A 159 9.73 -11.85 10.54
N GLY A 160 9.61 -12.92 9.76
CA GLY A 160 8.37 -13.68 9.62
C GLY A 160 7.34 -13.06 8.68
N LEU A 161 7.75 -12.16 7.82
CA LEU A 161 6.97 -11.51 6.78
C LEU A 161 7.46 -11.95 5.39
N PRO A 162 7.30 -13.22 4.97
CA PRO A 162 7.73 -13.64 3.64
C PRO A 162 6.96 -12.92 2.54
N ALA A 163 7.63 -12.72 1.38
CA ALA A 163 6.96 -12.21 0.19
C ALA A 163 5.82 -13.15 -0.24
N TYR A 164 4.68 -12.59 -0.57
CA TYR A 164 3.58 -13.35 -1.19
C TYR A 164 3.25 -12.86 -2.60
N GLU A 165 3.84 -11.76 -3.00
CA GLU A 165 3.93 -11.23 -4.36
C GLU A 165 5.08 -10.21 -4.43
N VAL A 166 5.30 -9.57 -5.58
CA VAL A 166 6.52 -8.79 -5.89
C VAL A 166 6.84 -7.67 -4.88
N SER A 167 5.82 -6.99 -4.35
CA SER A 167 6.02 -5.80 -3.51
C SER A 167 5.41 -5.92 -2.12
N ASN A 168 4.82 -7.07 -1.78
CA ASN A 168 4.07 -7.22 -0.54
C ASN A 168 4.52 -8.44 0.26
N TYR A 169 4.73 -8.19 1.54
CA TYR A 169 5.29 -9.11 2.52
C TYR A 169 4.32 -9.25 3.68
N ALA A 170 4.02 -10.46 4.12
CA ALA A 170 3.02 -10.64 5.17
C ALA A 170 3.29 -11.87 6.03
N ALA A 171 2.95 -11.77 7.32
CA ALA A 171 2.80 -12.93 8.18
C ALA A 171 1.69 -13.85 7.68
N ALA A 172 1.74 -15.11 8.07
CA ALA A 172 0.73 -16.10 7.70
C ALA A 172 -0.68 -15.57 7.99
N SER A 173 -1.59 -15.71 7.03
CA SER A 173 -2.99 -15.23 7.08
C SER A 173 -3.19 -13.71 7.06
N ASN A 174 -2.13 -12.90 6.94
CA ASN A 174 -2.21 -11.44 6.86
C ASN A 174 -2.03 -10.87 5.45
N GLN A 175 -1.92 -11.73 4.44
CA GLN A 175 -1.90 -11.34 3.04
C GLN A 175 -3.15 -10.53 2.67
N ALA A 176 -2.98 -9.43 1.93
CA ALA A 176 -4.11 -8.62 1.47
C ALA A 176 -4.91 -9.37 0.41
N ARG A 177 -6.19 -9.66 0.67
CA ARG A 177 -7.06 -10.38 -0.26
C ARG A 177 -7.30 -9.60 -1.55
N HIS A 178 -7.30 -8.29 -1.45
CA HIS A 178 -7.36 -7.40 -2.59
C HIS A 178 -6.20 -7.65 -3.56
N ASN A 179 -4.94 -7.69 -3.06
CA ASN A 179 -3.77 -7.97 -3.88
C ASN A 179 -3.83 -9.38 -4.48
N LEU A 180 -4.17 -10.38 -3.67
CA LEU A 180 -4.32 -11.75 -4.15
C LEU A 180 -5.37 -11.89 -5.26
N THR A 181 -6.46 -11.11 -5.21
CA THR A 181 -7.47 -11.10 -6.26
C THR A 181 -6.87 -10.72 -7.61
N TYR A 182 -5.97 -9.74 -7.66
CA TYR A 182 -5.28 -9.35 -8.90
C TYR A 182 -4.29 -10.43 -9.36
N TRP A 183 -3.45 -10.90 -8.48
CA TRP A 183 -2.42 -11.90 -8.80
C TRP A 183 -3.01 -13.24 -9.23
N GLN A 184 -4.11 -13.65 -8.62
CA GLN A 184 -4.85 -14.86 -9.00
C GLN A 184 -5.76 -14.65 -10.21
N SER A 185 -5.68 -13.48 -10.85
CA SER A 185 -6.54 -13.15 -12.00
C SER A 185 -8.04 -13.24 -11.70
N GLY A 186 -8.44 -12.93 -10.47
CA GLY A 186 -9.83 -12.90 -10.02
C GLY A 186 -10.66 -11.84 -10.73
N ASN A 187 -11.93 -11.78 -10.37
CA ASN A 187 -12.86 -10.74 -10.82
C ASN A 187 -12.96 -9.65 -9.75
N TRP A 188 -13.04 -8.40 -10.18
CA TRP A 188 -13.31 -7.26 -9.32
C TRP A 188 -14.15 -6.21 -10.02
N ILE A 189 -14.95 -5.50 -9.24
CA ILE A 189 -15.71 -4.35 -9.68
C ILE A 189 -15.05 -3.11 -9.09
N ALA A 190 -14.94 -2.06 -9.88
CA ALA A 190 -14.42 -0.79 -9.43
C ALA A 190 -15.42 0.34 -9.67
N VAL A 191 -15.50 1.28 -8.75
CA VAL A 191 -16.41 2.42 -8.78
C VAL A 191 -15.63 3.69 -8.43
N GLY A 192 -15.92 4.79 -9.13
CA GLY A 192 -15.32 6.09 -8.89
C GLY A 192 -14.44 6.58 -10.04
N PRO A 193 -13.85 7.79 -9.91
CA PRO A 193 -13.01 8.38 -10.94
C PRO A 193 -11.78 7.51 -11.24
N GLY A 194 -11.56 7.19 -12.53
CA GLY A 194 -10.45 6.35 -12.96
C GLY A 194 -10.59 4.87 -12.60
N ALA A 195 -11.71 4.44 -12.04
CA ALA A 195 -11.94 3.06 -11.67
C ALA A 195 -11.81 2.10 -12.84
N HIS A 196 -11.15 0.96 -12.59
CA HIS A 196 -10.92 -0.10 -13.57
C HIS A 196 -11.33 -1.43 -12.97
N GLY A 197 -12.32 -2.08 -13.57
CA GLY A 197 -12.84 -3.37 -13.16
C GLY A 197 -12.50 -4.50 -14.14
N ARG A 198 -12.57 -5.75 -13.67
CA ARG A 198 -12.34 -6.95 -14.47
C ARG A 198 -13.38 -8.01 -14.14
N ILE A 199 -14.12 -8.46 -15.15
CA ILE A 199 -15.11 -9.54 -15.02
C ILE A 199 -14.88 -10.59 -16.10
N THR A 200 -14.95 -11.85 -15.72
CA THR A 200 -14.90 -13.00 -16.63
C THR A 200 -16.33 -13.46 -16.94
N TYR A 201 -16.68 -13.56 -18.22
CA TYR A 201 -17.97 -14.05 -18.66
C TYR A 201 -17.89 -15.56 -18.93
N PRO A 202 -18.66 -16.40 -18.22
CA PRO A 202 -18.56 -17.87 -18.32
C PRO A 202 -18.80 -18.43 -19.74
N HIS A 203 -19.70 -17.80 -20.51
CA HIS A 203 -20.08 -18.31 -21.82
C HIS A 203 -19.17 -17.92 -22.99
N GLN A 204 -18.18 -17.04 -22.78
CA GLN A 204 -17.33 -16.55 -23.88
C GLN A 204 -15.85 -16.84 -23.68
N GLN A 205 -15.43 -17.40 -22.57
CA GLN A 205 -14.02 -17.53 -22.16
C GLN A 205 -13.20 -16.23 -22.37
N LYS A 206 -13.89 -15.10 -22.50
CA LYS A 206 -13.28 -13.79 -22.75
C LYS A 206 -13.34 -12.96 -21.49
N ARG A 207 -12.16 -12.52 -21.02
CA ARG A 207 -12.04 -11.52 -19.98
C ARG A 207 -12.31 -10.15 -20.59
N ARG A 208 -13.21 -9.39 -19.99
CA ARG A 208 -13.43 -7.98 -20.37
C ARG A 208 -12.92 -7.07 -19.25
N HIS A 209 -12.13 -6.10 -19.67
CA HIS A 209 -11.69 -5.00 -18.82
C HIS A 209 -12.58 -3.80 -19.09
N PHE A 210 -13.03 -3.12 -18.05
CA PHE A 210 -13.74 -1.87 -18.20
C PHE A 210 -12.98 -0.76 -17.51
N ARG A 211 -12.94 0.35 -18.19
CA ARG A 211 -12.49 1.61 -17.63
C ARG A 211 -13.68 2.55 -17.66
N LEU A 212 -14.09 3.05 -16.50
CA LEU A 212 -15.09 4.11 -16.47
C LEU A 212 -14.46 5.37 -17.08
N ARG A 213 -15.02 5.83 -18.17
CA ARG A 213 -14.64 7.14 -18.71
C ARG A 213 -15.22 8.21 -17.79
N ARG A 214 -14.46 9.27 -17.55
CA ARG A 214 -14.94 10.49 -16.90
C ARG A 214 -16.02 11.15 -17.73
#